data_90d1025ceb2c8389d5f876ff2039cb70
#
_entry.id   90d1025ceb2c8389d5f876ff2039cb70
#
_cell.length_a   1.000
_cell.length_b   1.000
_cell.length_c   1.000
_cell.angle_alpha   90.00
_cell.angle_beta   90.00
_cell.angle_gamma   90.00
#
_symmetry.space_group_name_H-M   'P 1'
#
loop_
_entity.id
_entity.type
_entity.pdbx_description
1 polymer ?
#
loop_
_entity_poly.entity_id
_entity_poly.type
_entity_poly.pdbx_seq_one_letter_code
_entity_poly.pdbx_strand_id
1 'polypeptide(L)'
;MRATRAEIIKAQQKAVLDGDIEERDLDRMLATLTAPRDRLRAEVAFLPGKTPAQARSIIAKLKGPDDGSDCGDGWDGVNVIAHLIGNDGDIGRSLALLQKGDADHAPAVTADINAARQVSGFGNVTEAAVRDAINTQLAKYADVLAERLAANESGRSLAATIVEMCIGEISSRVMLAAFVQAYARRTAPLLRSLTEKIEAQAEALRTTAKPSDAQTLAASISTWDAVRQPVQNWDEAHGIDEPETKQLGDMIRDLCISLANERGAYNAALIVSRALHDAFGELAGMRDVFAKDIDTLEELAEEARLEQA
;
A
#
# COMPACT_ATOMS: atom_id res chain seq x y z
N MET A 1 20.91 16.95 -13.05
CA MET A 1 22.39 16.69 -13.01
C MET A 1 23.06 17.35 -14.19
N ARG A 2 23.96 18.33 -13.95
CA ARG A 2 24.65 19.07 -15.04
C ARG A 2 26.15 18.75 -15.16
N ALA A 3 26.63 17.74 -14.41
CA ALA A 3 28.04 17.37 -14.45
C ALA A 3 28.36 16.55 -15.69
N THR A 4 29.45 16.92 -16.36
CA THR A 4 30.05 16.14 -17.45
C THR A 4 30.64 14.83 -16.94
N ARG A 5 30.89 13.87 -17.83
CA ARG A 5 31.54 12.62 -17.45
C ARG A 5 32.92 12.85 -16.78
N ALA A 6 33.69 13.81 -17.25
CA ALA A 6 34.98 14.16 -16.67
C ALA A 6 34.85 14.72 -15.25
N GLU A 7 33.88 15.58 -15.01
CA GLU A 7 33.60 16.12 -13.67
C GLU A 7 33.12 15.04 -12.69
N ILE A 8 32.31 14.07 -13.14
CA ILE A 8 31.89 12.94 -12.34
C ILE A 8 33.09 12.09 -11.91
N ILE A 9 34.00 11.75 -12.84
CA ILE A 9 35.25 11.00 -12.56
C ILE A 9 36.12 11.76 -11.58
N LYS A 10 36.28 13.08 -11.81
CA LYS A 10 37.11 13.94 -10.92
C LYS A 10 36.52 14.03 -9.52
N ALA A 11 35.17 14.10 -9.39
CA ALA A 11 34.50 14.10 -8.10
C ALA A 11 34.68 12.78 -7.36
N GLN A 12 34.62 11.63 -8.07
CA GLN A 12 34.90 10.32 -7.50
C GLN A 12 36.33 10.24 -6.96
N GLN A 13 37.31 10.61 -7.79
CA GLN A 13 38.72 10.60 -7.37
C GLN A 13 38.99 11.47 -6.15
N LYS A 14 38.33 12.64 -6.06
CA LYS A 14 38.37 13.48 -4.87
C LYS A 14 37.77 12.82 -3.65
N ALA A 15 36.58 12.22 -3.77
CA ALA A 15 35.91 11.55 -2.65
C ALA A 15 36.69 10.34 -2.11
N VAL A 16 37.40 9.61 -2.97
CA VAL A 16 38.35 8.55 -2.56
C VAL A 16 39.50 9.16 -1.72
N LEU A 17 40.05 10.30 -2.16
CA LEU A 17 41.15 10.96 -1.44
C LEU A 17 40.70 11.52 -0.09
N ASP A 18 39.49 12.06 -0.03
CA ASP A 18 38.93 12.64 1.20
C ASP A 18 38.46 11.56 2.21
N GLY A 19 38.35 10.29 1.78
CA GLY A 19 38.00 9.13 2.64
C GLY A 19 36.58 9.12 3.19
N ASP A 20 35.67 9.95 2.65
CA ASP A 20 34.33 10.15 3.16
C ASP A 20 33.36 9.00 2.81
N ILE A 21 33.69 8.20 1.77
CA ILE A 21 32.83 7.14 1.23
C ILE A 21 33.72 5.95 0.84
N GLU A 22 33.22 4.72 1.04
CA GLU A 22 33.93 3.52 0.61
C GLU A 22 34.14 3.49 -0.92
N GLU A 23 35.33 3.11 -1.37
CA GLU A 23 35.70 3.06 -2.79
C GLU A 23 34.69 2.25 -3.64
N ARG A 24 34.22 1.12 -3.10
CA ARG A 24 33.21 0.28 -3.76
C ARG A 24 31.90 1.01 -4.03
N ASP A 25 31.45 1.89 -3.13
CA ASP A 25 30.22 2.65 -3.31
C ASP A 25 30.41 3.79 -4.30
N LEU A 26 31.59 4.39 -4.33
CA LEU A 26 31.97 5.38 -5.33
C LEU A 26 32.05 4.80 -6.74
N ASP A 27 32.56 3.58 -6.89
CA ASP A 27 32.59 2.86 -8.19
C ASP A 27 31.18 2.54 -8.67
N ARG A 28 30.29 2.11 -7.76
CA ARG A 28 28.86 1.88 -8.06
C ARG A 28 28.17 3.17 -8.50
N MET A 29 28.42 4.28 -7.81
CA MET A 29 27.88 5.59 -8.18
C MET A 29 28.40 6.04 -9.55
N LEU A 30 29.69 5.87 -9.85
CA LEU A 30 30.26 6.18 -11.15
C LEU A 30 29.61 5.35 -12.26
N ALA A 31 29.51 4.04 -12.07
CA ALA A 31 28.83 3.14 -13.00
C ALA A 31 27.41 3.58 -13.29
N THR A 32 26.63 3.89 -12.24
CA THR A 32 25.23 4.37 -12.34
C THR A 32 25.16 5.69 -13.14
N LEU A 33 26.02 6.67 -12.85
CA LEU A 33 25.99 7.99 -13.49
C LEU A 33 26.53 8.00 -14.92
N THR A 34 27.25 6.97 -15.32
CA THR A 34 27.85 6.84 -16.68
C THR A 34 27.05 5.89 -17.58
N ALA A 35 26.32 4.91 -17.04
CA ALA A 35 25.45 4.04 -17.80
C ALA A 35 24.15 4.77 -18.20
N PRO A 36 23.77 4.81 -19.51
CA PRO A 36 22.66 5.67 -19.97
C PRO A 36 21.32 5.45 -19.28
N ARG A 37 20.95 4.17 -19.03
CA ARG A 37 19.67 3.82 -18.37
C ARG A 37 19.69 4.15 -16.88
N ASP A 38 20.76 3.80 -16.18
CA ASP A 38 20.87 4.02 -14.74
C ASP A 38 21.04 5.51 -14.44
N ARG A 39 21.73 6.26 -15.31
CA ARG A 39 21.77 7.72 -15.24
C ARG A 39 20.38 8.33 -15.35
N LEU A 40 19.55 7.88 -16.32
CA LEU A 40 18.19 8.39 -16.47
C LEU A 40 17.35 8.14 -15.21
N ARG A 41 17.44 6.94 -14.64
CA ARG A 41 16.76 6.61 -13.37
C ARG A 41 17.23 7.51 -12.23
N ALA A 42 18.53 7.78 -12.13
CA ALA A 42 19.07 8.70 -11.13
C ALA A 42 18.64 10.16 -11.37
N GLU A 43 18.56 10.60 -12.64
CA GLU A 43 18.06 11.94 -12.99
C GLU A 43 16.58 12.10 -12.63
N VAL A 44 15.74 11.09 -12.86
CA VAL A 44 14.31 11.09 -12.49
C VAL A 44 14.13 11.02 -10.97
N ALA A 45 14.93 10.22 -10.27
CA ALA A 45 14.84 10.06 -8.81
C ALA A 45 15.36 11.26 -8.00
N PHE A 46 15.98 12.25 -8.67
CA PHE A 46 16.52 13.43 -8.01
C PHE A 46 15.57 14.63 -8.14
N LEU A 47 16.08 15.79 -8.47
CA LEU A 47 15.34 17.05 -8.60
C LEU A 47 15.56 17.64 -10.01
N PRO A 48 14.86 17.08 -11.05
CA PRO A 48 14.98 17.59 -12.42
C PRO A 48 14.69 19.08 -12.49
N GLY A 49 15.38 19.81 -13.36
CA GLY A 49 15.19 21.24 -13.55
C GLY A 49 15.81 22.15 -12.48
N LYS A 50 16.14 21.64 -11.29
CA LYS A 50 16.71 22.47 -10.22
C LYS A 50 18.22 22.71 -10.43
N THR A 51 18.64 23.93 -10.15
CA THR A 51 20.07 24.25 -10.07
C THR A 51 20.72 23.58 -8.86
N PRO A 52 22.03 23.39 -8.83
CA PRO A 52 22.71 22.81 -7.66
C PRO A 52 22.47 23.57 -6.36
N ALA A 53 22.29 24.90 -6.43
CA ALA A 53 21.98 25.71 -5.25
C ALA A 53 20.56 25.46 -4.73
N GLN A 54 19.57 25.43 -5.62
CA GLN A 54 18.18 25.08 -5.28
C GLN A 54 18.08 23.65 -4.72
N ALA A 55 18.74 22.68 -5.36
CA ALA A 55 18.73 21.30 -4.87
C ALA A 55 19.34 21.19 -3.47
N ARG A 56 20.48 21.87 -3.19
CA ARG A 56 21.08 21.91 -1.84
C ARG A 56 20.15 22.56 -0.83
N SER A 57 19.44 23.63 -1.19
CA SER A 57 18.47 24.28 -0.31
C SER A 57 17.32 23.35 0.04
N ILE A 58 16.75 22.63 -0.94
CA ILE A 58 15.70 21.65 -0.72
C ILE A 58 16.19 20.52 0.21
N ILE A 59 17.35 19.93 -0.08
CA ILE A 59 17.94 18.87 0.74
C ILE A 59 18.21 19.33 2.18
N ALA A 60 18.66 20.58 2.35
CA ALA A 60 18.88 21.14 3.70
C ALA A 60 17.58 21.29 4.47
N LYS A 61 16.50 21.72 3.82
CA LYS A 61 15.16 21.79 4.42
C LYS A 61 14.65 20.40 4.84
N LEU A 62 14.87 19.36 4.01
CA LEU A 62 14.46 17.97 4.32
C LEU A 62 15.15 17.38 5.56
N LYS A 63 16.29 17.94 5.98
CA LYS A 63 16.99 17.54 7.21
C LYS A 63 16.50 18.28 8.46
N GLY A 64 15.65 19.29 8.28
CA GLY A 64 15.05 20.10 9.35
C GLY A 64 13.63 19.62 9.70
N PRO A 65 12.97 20.30 10.65
CA PRO A 65 11.59 20.01 11.05
C PRO A 65 10.54 20.49 10.02
N ASP A 66 10.94 20.81 8.80
CA ASP A 66 10.06 21.32 7.75
C ASP A 66 9.08 20.21 7.31
N ASP A 67 7.79 20.51 7.31
CA ASP A 67 6.71 19.57 7.01
C ASP A 67 6.54 19.29 5.50
N GLY A 68 7.35 19.91 4.66
CA GLY A 68 7.26 19.78 3.20
C GLY A 68 6.04 20.45 2.58
N SER A 69 5.35 21.32 3.30
CA SER A 69 4.16 22.05 2.82
C SER A 69 4.43 22.94 1.58
N ASP A 70 5.68 23.33 1.38
CA ASP A 70 6.17 24.14 0.22
C ASP A 70 6.81 23.28 -0.88
N CYS A 71 6.46 22.01 -0.96
CA CYS A 71 6.88 21.13 -2.06
C CYS A 71 6.05 21.47 -3.30
N GLY A 72 6.64 22.06 -4.32
CA GLY A 72 5.97 22.43 -5.57
C GLY A 72 5.07 21.33 -6.18
N ASP A 73 4.26 21.69 -7.17
CA ASP A 73 3.31 20.76 -7.82
C ASP A 73 3.95 19.89 -8.92
N GLY A 74 5.24 20.06 -9.17
CA GLY A 74 5.98 19.29 -10.17
C GLY A 74 6.54 17.95 -9.64
N TRP A 75 7.25 17.26 -10.51
CA TRP A 75 7.91 15.99 -10.19
C TRP A 75 8.91 16.08 -9.03
N ASP A 76 9.55 17.21 -8.86
CA ASP A 76 10.40 17.51 -7.70
C ASP A 76 9.63 17.48 -6.38
N GLY A 77 8.38 17.98 -6.38
CA GLY A 77 7.47 17.86 -5.24
C GLY A 77 7.14 16.41 -4.90
N VAL A 78 6.86 15.57 -5.90
CA VAL A 78 6.63 14.13 -5.71
C VAL A 78 7.84 13.47 -5.05
N ASN A 79 9.06 13.73 -5.56
CA ASN A 79 10.29 13.16 -5.00
C ASN A 79 10.55 13.62 -3.55
N VAL A 80 10.24 14.88 -3.23
CA VAL A 80 10.37 15.42 -1.87
C VAL A 80 9.37 14.78 -0.91
N ILE A 81 8.09 14.72 -1.29
CA ILE A 81 7.05 14.09 -0.47
C ILE A 81 7.38 12.61 -0.23
N ALA A 82 7.79 11.88 -1.27
CA ALA A 82 8.18 10.48 -1.13
C ALA A 82 9.34 10.26 -0.15
N HIS A 83 10.32 11.19 -0.13
CA HIS A 83 11.40 11.16 0.86
C HIS A 83 10.91 11.41 2.28
N LEU A 84 9.99 12.37 2.47
CA LEU A 84 9.43 12.71 3.79
C LEU A 84 8.55 11.59 4.35
N ILE A 85 7.69 10.98 3.54
CA ILE A 85 6.91 9.80 3.94
C ILE A 85 7.84 8.70 4.43
N GLY A 86 9.04 8.60 3.85
CA GLY A 86 10.11 7.74 4.31
C GLY A 86 10.32 7.78 5.84
N ASN A 87 9.92 8.83 6.55
CA ASN A 87 10.26 9.05 7.95
C ASN A 87 9.04 9.04 8.92
N ASP A 88 7.83 9.47 8.54
CA ASP A 88 6.76 9.78 9.52
C ASP A 88 5.37 9.14 9.30
N GLY A 89 5.05 8.57 8.13
CA GLY A 89 3.74 7.91 7.86
C GLY A 89 2.51 8.83 7.93
N ASP A 90 2.65 10.11 7.63
CA ASP A 90 1.58 11.11 7.66
C ASP A 90 0.54 10.87 6.55
N ILE A 91 -0.75 10.87 6.92
CA ILE A 91 -1.87 10.67 5.98
C ILE A 91 -1.90 11.75 4.88
N GLY A 92 -1.69 13.02 5.23
CA GLY A 92 -1.71 14.13 4.28
C GLY A 92 -0.62 13.99 3.23
N ARG A 93 0.58 13.61 3.63
CA ARG A 93 1.70 13.35 2.72
C ARG A 93 1.47 12.12 1.86
N SER A 94 0.88 11.06 2.41
CA SER A 94 0.54 9.84 1.68
C SER A 94 -0.48 10.13 0.58
N LEU A 95 -1.55 10.85 0.89
CA LEU A 95 -2.54 11.32 -0.07
C LEU A 95 -1.91 12.23 -1.13
N ALA A 96 -1.10 13.22 -0.72
CA ALA A 96 -0.43 14.13 -1.64
C ALA A 96 0.52 13.39 -2.59
N LEU A 97 1.22 12.34 -2.12
CA LEU A 97 2.06 11.51 -2.96
C LEU A 97 1.24 10.78 -4.03
N LEU A 98 0.14 10.14 -3.63
CA LEU A 98 -0.72 9.40 -4.54
C LEU A 98 -1.35 10.33 -5.58
N GLN A 99 -1.88 11.47 -5.16
CA GLN A 99 -2.51 12.45 -6.06
C GLN A 99 -1.52 13.09 -7.03
N LYS A 100 -0.37 13.59 -6.52
CA LYS A 100 0.64 14.22 -7.36
C LYS A 100 1.39 13.22 -8.25
N GLY A 101 1.57 11.98 -7.80
CA GLY A 101 2.21 10.92 -8.56
C GLY A 101 1.43 10.49 -9.81
N ASP A 102 0.11 10.66 -9.80
CA ASP A 102 -0.75 10.33 -10.95
C ASP A 102 -0.79 11.41 -12.05
N ALA A 103 -0.20 12.58 -11.83
CA ALA A 103 -0.09 13.61 -12.85
C ALA A 103 0.90 13.23 -13.95
N ASP A 104 0.65 13.69 -15.19
CA ASP A 104 1.59 13.46 -16.30
C ASP A 104 2.80 14.41 -16.23
N HIS A 105 3.84 13.97 -15.53
CA HIS A 105 5.10 14.71 -15.38
C HIS A 105 6.07 14.50 -16.52
N ALA A 106 5.88 13.51 -17.40
CA ALA A 106 6.87 13.10 -18.39
C ALA A 106 7.31 14.21 -19.36
N PRO A 107 6.43 15.06 -19.91
CA PRO A 107 6.84 16.13 -20.81
C PRO A 107 7.78 17.15 -20.15
N ALA A 108 7.41 17.65 -18.96
CA ALA A 108 8.18 18.65 -18.22
C ALA A 108 9.54 18.07 -17.77
N VAL A 109 9.53 16.87 -17.19
CA VAL A 109 10.76 16.18 -16.74
C VAL A 109 11.68 15.90 -17.92
N THR A 110 11.15 15.54 -19.10
CA THR A 110 11.94 15.32 -20.32
C THR A 110 12.65 16.60 -20.77
N ALA A 111 11.92 17.71 -20.78
CA ALA A 111 12.50 19.01 -21.14
C ALA A 111 13.64 19.40 -20.19
N ASP A 112 13.43 19.27 -18.88
CA ASP A 112 14.42 19.57 -17.85
C ASP A 112 15.67 18.69 -17.93
N ILE A 113 15.49 17.37 -18.12
CA ILE A 113 16.60 16.42 -18.26
C ILE A 113 17.39 16.74 -19.55
N ASN A 114 16.72 16.95 -20.68
CA ASN A 114 17.40 17.24 -21.94
C ASN A 114 18.16 18.57 -21.89
N ALA A 115 17.60 19.62 -21.28
CA ALA A 115 18.31 20.87 -21.07
C ALA A 115 19.60 20.67 -20.23
N ALA A 116 19.52 19.86 -19.16
CA ALA A 116 20.69 19.55 -18.34
C ALA A 116 21.73 18.70 -19.09
N ARG A 117 21.28 17.74 -19.91
CA ARG A 117 22.16 16.87 -20.71
C ARG A 117 22.87 17.61 -21.83
N GLN A 118 22.22 18.57 -22.47
CA GLN A 118 22.87 19.43 -23.47
C GLN A 118 24.10 20.17 -22.89
N VAL A 119 23.96 20.72 -21.67
CA VAL A 119 25.08 21.40 -20.98
C VAL A 119 26.19 20.43 -20.60
N SER A 120 25.86 19.19 -20.29
CA SER A 120 26.82 18.17 -19.80
C SER A 120 27.35 17.24 -20.88
N GLY A 121 26.98 17.44 -22.14
CA GLY A 121 27.47 16.63 -23.27
C GLY A 121 26.93 15.21 -23.32
N PHE A 122 25.77 14.95 -22.70
CA PHE A 122 25.06 13.68 -22.83
C PHE A 122 23.96 13.75 -23.89
N GLY A 123 23.68 12.63 -24.55
CA GLY A 123 22.62 12.54 -25.53
C GLY A 123 21.24 12.75 -24.93
N ASN A 124 20.31 13.31 -25.72
CA ASN A 124 18.91 13.51 -25.33
C ASN A 124 18.21 12.18 -25.08
N VAL A 125 17.19 12.23 -24.24
CA VAL A 125 16.26 11.11 -23.96
C VAL A 125 14.90 11.39 -24.58
N THR A 126 14.17 10.34 -24.91
CA THR A 126 12.79 10.42 -25.37
C THR A 126 11.83 10.52 -24.20
N GLU A 127 10.69 11.14 -24.41
CA GLU A 127 9.63 11.21 -23.40
C GLU A 127 9.17 9.82 -22.96
N ALA A 128 9.07 8.87 -23.89
CA ALA A 128 8.73 7.48 -23.56
C ALA A 128 9.70 6.86 -22.54
N ALA A 129 11.02 7.06 -22.75
CA ALA A 129 12.03 6.56 -21.82
C ALA A 129 11.95 7.25 -20.44
N VAL A 130 11.62 8.54 -20.40
CA VAL A 130 11.41 9.28 -19.16
C VAL A 130 10.14 8.79 -18.46
N ARG A 131 9.04 8.57 -19.17
CA ARG A 131 7.79 8.02 -18.65
C ARG A 131 8.01 6.65 -18.01
N ASP A 132 8.75 5.75 -18.65
CA ASP A 132 9.10 4.44 -18.08
C ASP A 132 9.94 4.58 -16.80
N ALA A 133 10.87 5.53 -16.78
CA ALA A 133 11.68 5.79 -15.59
C ALA A 133 10.85 6.39 -14.44
N ILE A 134 9.90 7.29 -14.72
CA ILE A 134 8.93 7.84 -13.77
C ILE A 134 8.08 6.70 -13.20
N ASN A 135 7.48 5.87 -14.03
CA ASN A 135 6.65 4.75 -13.59
C ASN A 135 7.45 3.77 -12.71
N THR A 136 8.70 3.50 -13.07
CA THR A 136 9.60 2.69 -12.24
C THR A 136 9.87 3.34 -10.87
N GLN A 137 9.99 4.66 -10.81
CA GLN A 137 10.20 5.38 -9.57
C GLN A 137 8.93 5.45 -8.71
N LEU A 138 7.77 5.68 -9.32
CA LEU A 138 6.47 5.62 -8.63
C LEU A 138 6.21 4.25 -8.01
N ALA A 139 6.52 3.17 -8.72
CA ALA A 139 6.39 1.82 -8.18
C ALA A 139 7.28 1.59 -6.93
N LYS A 140 8.48 2.18 -6.88
CA LYS A 140 9.33 2.14 -5.68
C LYS A 140 8.72 2.94 -4.52
N TYR A 141 8.18 4.12 -4.79
CA TYR A 141 7.52 4.93 -3.77
C TYR A 141 6.28 4.23 -3.22
N ALA A 142 5.48 3.61 -4.10
CA ALA A 142 4.36 2.78 -3.73
C ALA A 142 4.76 1.61 -2.82
N ASP A 143 5.87 0.93 -3.15
CA ASP A 143 6.37 -0.20 -2.35
C ASP A 143 6.87 0.25 -0.96
N VAL A 144 7.56 1.39 -0.85
CA VAL A 144 7.99 1.97 0.43
C VAL A 144 6.79 2.40 1.28
N LEU A 145 5.79 3.04 0.67
CA LEU A 145 4.56 3.42 1.36
C LEU A 145 3.81 2.19 1.88
N ALA A 146 3.65 1.18 1.01
CA ALA A 146 3.01 -0.08 1.36
C ALA A 146 3.72 -0.84 2.48
N GLU A 147 5.05 -0.88 2.48
CA GLU A 147 5.85 -1.50 3.53
C GLU A 147 5.56 -0.89 4.89
N ARG A 148 5.46 0.43 4.96
CA ARG A 148 5.18 1.15 6.21
C ARG A 148 3.77 0.95 6.69
N LEU A 149 2.80 1.10 5.79
CA LEU A 149 1.39 1.00 6.15
C LEU A 149 0.98 -0.45 6.46
N ALA A 150 1.62 -1.45 5.88
CA ALA A 150 1.39 -2.85 6.21
C ALA A 150 1.98 -3.28 7.56
N ALA A 151 2.95 -2.54 8.12
CA ALA A 151 3.77 -2.99 9.25
C ALA A 151 3.00 -3.17 10.57
N ASN A 152 1.94 -2.39 10.81
CA ASN A 152 1.17 -2.43 12.06
C ASN A 152 -0.31 -2.11 11.81
N GLU A 153 -1.14 -2.29 12.85
CA GLU A 153 -2.59 -2.11 12.78
C GLU A 153 -2.99 -0.67 12.39
N SER A 154 -2.39 0.33 13.03
CA SER A 154 -2.67 1.74 12.71
C SER A 154 -2.32 2.07 11.25
N GLY A 155 -1.21 1.54 10.75
CA GLY A 155 -0.82 1.69 9.35
C GLY A 155 -1.82 1.04 8.38
N ARG A 156 -2.31 -0.15 8.71
CA ARG A 156 -3.32 -0.85 7.88
C ARG A 156 -4.65 -0.11 7.84
N SER A 157 -5.12 0.39 8.99
CA SER A 157 -6.31 1.24 9.06
C SER A 157 -6.13 2.52 8.22
N LEU A 158 -4.95 3.13 8.29
CA LEU A 158 -4.62 4.27 7.47
C LEU A 158 -4.60 3.94 5.97
N ALA A 159 -4.08 2.78 5.59
CA ALA A 159 -4.09 2.32 4.20
C ALA A 159 -5.52 2.19 3.65
N ALA A 160 -6.45 1.63 4.43
CA ALA A 160 -7.86 1.51 4.04
C ALA A 160 -8.50 2.91 3.81
N THR A 161 -8.31 3.83 4.75
CA THR A 161 -8.79 5.22 4.63
C THR A 161 -8.22 5.93 3.39
N ILE A 162 -6.92 5.77 3.12
CA ILE A 162 -6.26 6.36 1.95
C ILE A 162 -6.86 5.82 0.65
N VAL A 163 -7.03 4.51 0.55
CA VAL A 163 -7.61 3.89 -0.65
C VAL A 163 -9.04 4.38 -0.86
N GLU A 164 -9.88 4.36 0.18
CA GLU A 164 -11.26 4.85 0.14
C GLU A 164 -11.33 6.31 -0.34
N MET A 165 -10.52 7.20 0.23
CA MET A 165 -10.48 8.60 -0.18
C MET A 165 -10.01 8.80 -1.63
N CYS A 166 -9.09 7.96 -2.11
CA CYS A 166 -8.53 8.08 -3.46
C CYS A 166 -9.43 7.49 -4.54
N ILE A 167 -10.28 6.50 -4.25
CA ILE A 167 -11.13 5.82 -5.24
C ILE A 167 -12.09 6.79 -5.95
N GLY A 168 -12.60 7.81 -5.24
CA GLY A 168 -13.57 8.77 -5.77
C GLY A 168 -13.00 9.95 -6.56
N GLU A 169 -11.71 10.28 -6.39
CA GLU A 169 -11.18 11.58 -6.81
C GLU A 169 -10.23 11.55 -8.02
N ILE A 170 -9.66 10.39 -8.40
CA ILE A 170 -8.52 10.34 -9.33
C ILE A 170 -8.87 9.66 -10.65
N SER A 171 -8.69 10.39 -11.75
CA SER A 171 -8.94 9.90 -13.13
C SER A 171 -7.83 8.99 -13.70
N SER A 172 -6.59 9.10 -13.18
CA SER A 172 -5.46 8.24 -13.55
C SER A 172 -4.89 7.62 -12.27
N ARG A 173 -4.98 6.30 -12.15
CA ARG A 173 -4.79 5.58 -10.87
C ARG A 173 -3.53 4.72 -10.86
N VAL A 174 -2.50 5.11 -11.62
CA VAL A 174 -1.27 4.30 -11.77
C VAL A 174 -0.56 4.15 -10.42
N MET A 175 -0.43 5.24 -9.68
CA MET A 175 0.25 5.24 -8.39
C MET A 175 -0.58 4.50 -7.32
N LEU A 176 -1.90 4.73 -7.28
CA LEU A 176 -2.80 4.03 -6.36
C LEU A 176 -2.83 2.52 -6.65
N ALA A 177 -2.94 2.12 -7.93
CA ALA A 177 -2.87 0.72 -8.33
C ALA A 177 -1.54 0.07 -7.91
N ALA A 178 -0.41 0.75 -8.13
CA ALA A 178 0.90 0.27 -7.71
C ALA A 178 0.99 0.13 -6.18
N PHE A 179 0.41 1.07 -5.42
CA PHE A 179 0.35 1.01 -3.97
C PHE A 179 -0.48 -0.19 -3.49
N VAL A 180 -1.70 -0.37 -4.00
CA VAL A 180 -2.57 -1.49 -3.60
C VAL A 180 -1.92 -2.84 -3.91
N GLN A 181 -1.30 -2.99 -5.10
CA GLN A 181 -0.56 -4.20 -5.45
C GLN A 181 0.64 -4.45 -4.54
N ALA A 182 1.38 -3.41 -4.18
CA ALA A 182 2.51 -3.53 -3.26
C ALA A 182 2.03 -3.90 -1.85
N TYR A 183 0.95 -3.27 -1.37
CA TYR A 183 0.32 -3.56 -0.09
C TYR A 183 -0.18 -5.01 -0.03
N ALA A 184 -0.89 -5.49 -1.05
CA ALA A 184 -1.34 -6.87 -1.15
C ALA A 184 -0.17 -7.87 -1.04
N ARG A 185 0.93 -7.63 -1.77
CA ARG A 185 2.14 -8.48 -1.66
C ARG A 185 2.74 -8.49 -0.26
N ARG A 186 2.79 -7.34 0.41
CA ARG A 186 3.38 -7.17 1.75
C ARG A 186 2.52 -7.82 2.84
N THR A 187 1.19 -7.79 2.68
CA THR A 187 0.25 -8.38 3.65
C THR A 187 -0.08 -9.84 3.39
N ALA A 188 0.21 -10.39 2.22
CA ALA A 188 -0.09 -11.78 1.86
C ALA A 188 0.41 -12.83 2.88
N PRO A 189 1.64 -12.76 3.45
CA PRO A 189 2.07 -13.71 4.47
C PRO A 189 1.24 -13.62 5.76
N LEU A 190 0.86 -12.41 6.17
CA LEU A 190 0.02 -12.18 7.35
C LEU A 190 -1.40 -12.71 7.13
N LEU A 191 -2.01 -12.42 5.97
CA LEU A 191 -3.34 -12.94 5.61
C LEU A 191 -3.36 -14.46 5.60
N ARG A 192 -2.35 -15.11 5.03
CA ARG A 192 -2.24 -16.57 5.05
C ARG A 192 -2.21 -17.11 6.48
N SER A 193 -1.38 -16.55 7.35
CA SER A 193 -1.30 -16.95 8.75
C SER A 193 -2.62 -16.72 9.51
N LEU A 194 -3.34 -15.63 9.20
CA LEU A 194 -4.65 -15.37 9.77
C LEU A 194 -5.71 -16.36 9.27
N THR A 195 -5.69 -16.71 7.99
CA THR A 195 -6.59 -17.73 7.40
C THR A 195 -6.36 -19.09 8.07
N GLU A 196 -5.13 -19.56 8.18
CA GLU A 196 -4.78 -20.80 8.87
C GLU A 196 -5.25 -20.79 10.34
N LYS A 197 -5.11 -19.65 11.03
CA LYS A 197 -5.60 -19.47 12.39
C LYS A 197 -7.14 -19.53 12.46
N ILE A 198 -7.84 -18.88 11.55
CA ILE A 198 -9.30 -18.89 11.45
C ILE A 198 -9.80 -20.32 11.22
N GLU A 199 -9.19 -21.05 10.29
CA GLU A 199 -9.53 -22.45 10.00
C GLU A 199 -9.37 -23.35 11.25
N ALA A 200 -8.25 -23.21 11.98
CA ALA A 200 -7.99 -23.98 13.19
C ALA A 200 -8.99 -23.62 14.32
N GLN A 201 -9.34 -22.34 14.46
CA GLN A 201 -10.34 -21.89 15.44
C GLN A 201 -11.74 -22.33 15.06
N ALA A 202 -12.09 -22.36 13.78
CA ALA A 202 -13.36 -22.87 13.27
C ALA A 202 -13.53 -24.37 13.59
N GLU A 203 -12.50 -25.17 13.38
CA GLU A 203 -12.52 -26.60 13.71
C GLU A 203 -12.61 -26.83 15.24
N ALA A 204 -11.88 -26.05 16.03
CA ALA A 204 -12.01 -26.10 17.49
C ALA A 204 -13.44 -25.73 17.97
N LEU A 205 -14.02 -24.67 17.40
CA LEU A 205 -15.38 -24.22 17.72
C LEU A 205 -16.44 -25.26 17.32
N ARG A 206 -16.26 -25.94 16.19
CA ARG A 206 -17.14 -27.06 15.77
C ARG A 206 -17.23 -28.13 16.84
N THR A 207 -16.12 -28.39 17.56
CA THR A 207 -16.06 -29.37 18.63
C THR A 207 -16.59 -28.83 19.96
N THR A 208 -16.21 -27.63 20.36
CA THR A 208 -16.54 -27.06 21.68
C THR A 208 -17.92 -26.42 21.75
N ALA A 209 -18.36 -25.81 20.67
CA ALA A 209 -19.60 -25.03 20.53
C ALA A 209 -19.76 -23.92 21.60
N LYS A 210 -18.63 -23.41 22.17
CA LYS A 210 -18.64 -22.42 23.26
C LYS A 210 -18.68 -20.98 22.73
N PRO A 211 -19.51 -20.10 23.32
CA PRO A 211 -19.54 -18.68 22.95
C PRO A 211 -18.18 -17.96 23.10
N SER A 212 -17.32 -18.35 24.07
CA SER A 212 -15.98 -17.79 24.24
C SER A 212 -15.07 -18.07 23.04
N ASP A 213 -15.17 -19.28 22.49
CA ASP A 213 -14.37 -19.68 21.34
C ASP A 213 -14.91 -19.01 20.06
N ALA A 214 -16.23 -18.80 19.97
CA ALA A 214 -16.86 -18.00 18.91
C ALA A 214 -16.39 -16.54 18.95
N GLN A 215 -16.26 -15.91 20.12
CA GLN A 215 -15.70 -14.57 20.26
C GLN A 215 -14.24 -14.50 19.80
N THR A 216 -13.45 -15.53 20.10
CA THR A 216 -12.05 -15.61 19.65
C THR A 216 -11.95 -15.72 18.13
N LEU A 217 -12.81 -16.52 17.51
CA LEU A 217 -12.91 -16.64 16.05
C LEU A 217 -13.36 -15.31 15.42
N ALA A 218 -14.40 -14.68 15.97
CA ALA A 218 -14.90 -13.38 15.51
C ALA A 218 -13.81 -12.29 15.52
N ALA A 219 -13.00 -12.22 16.58
CA ALA A 219 -11.87 -11.29 16.65
C ALA A 219 -10.81 -11.57 15.58
N SER A 220 -10.57 -12.84 15.23
CA SER A 220 -9.64 -13.20 14.15
C SER A 220 -10.19 -12.85 12.77
N ILE A 221 -11.50 -13.01 12.54
CA ILE A 221 -12.20 -12.58 11.32
C ILE A 221 -12.06 -11.06 11.14
N SER A 222 -12.38 -10.26 12.17
CA SER A 222 -12.22 -8.80 12.13
C SER A 222 -10.77 -8.36 11.88
N THR A 223 -9.81 -9.10 12.43
CA THR A 223 -8.39 -8.80 12.17
C THR A 223 -8.01 -9.10 10.72
N TRP A 224 -8.50 -10.20 10.16
CA TRP A 224 -8.28 -10.57 8.76
C TRP A 224 -8.88 -9.52 7.81
N ASP A 225 -10.11 -9.12 8.08
CA ASP A 225 -10.82 -8.09 7.36
C ASP A 225 -10.06 -6.76 7.35
N ALA A 226 -9.66 -6.24 8.50
CA ALA A 226 -8.89 -5.01 8.61
C ALA A 226 -7.55 -5.04 7.83
N VAL A 227 -6.95 -6.22 7.67
CA VAL A 227 -5.74 -6.38 6.82
C VAL A 227 -6.10 -6.37 5.35
N ARG A 228 -7.24 -6.96 4.96
CA ARG A 228 -7.68 -7.08 3.57
C ARG A 228 -8.36 -5.82 3.03
N GLN A 229 -8.98 -5.01 3.90
CA GLN A 229 -9.82 -3.85 3.59
C GLN A 229 -9.26 -2.92 2.49
N PRO A 230 -7.96 -2.52 2.49
CA PRO A 230 -7.44 -1.64 1.44
C PRO A 230 -7.53 -2.26 0.04
N VAL A 231 -7.42 -3.59 -0.06
CA VAL A 231 -7.50 -4.31 -1.32
C VAL A 231 -8.95 -4.53 -1.72
N GLN A 232 -9.83 -4.86 -0.76
CA GLN A 232 -11.27 -5.00 -1.00
C GLN A 232 -11.88 -3.71 -1.53
N ASN A 233 -11.60 -2.57 -0.90
CA ASN A 233 -12.08 -1.26 -1.37
C ASN A 233 -11.66 -0.99 -2.83
N TRP A 234 -10.42 -1.37 -3.18
CA TRP A 234 -9.93 -1.24 -4.55
C TRP A 234 -10.65 -2.20 -5.51
N ASP A 235 -10.76 -3.48 -5.14
CA ASP A 235 -11.35 -4.53 -5.98
C ASP A 235 -12.84 -4.26 -6.22
N GLU A 236 -13.60 -3.86 -5.20
CA GLU A 236 -14.99 -3.45 -5.31
C GLU A 236 -15.19 -2.29 -6.28
N ALA A 237 -14.37 -1.23 -6.13
CA ALA A 237 -14.45 -0.06 -7.01
C ALA A 237 -14.15 -0.37 -8.48
N HIS A 238 -13.44 -1.48 -8.75
CA HIS A 238 -13.09 -1.92 -10.11
C HIS A 238 -13.90 -3.12 -10.60
N GLY A 239 -14.86 -3.60 -9.80
CA GLY A 239 -15.66 -4.78 -10.13
C GLY A 239 -14.83 -6.05 -10.25
N ILE A 240 -13.76 -6.17 -9.47
CA ILE A 240 -12.88 -7.34 -9.44
C ILE A 240 -13.46 -8.35 -8.46
N ASP A 241 -13.72 -9.57 -8.91
CA ASP A 241 -14.15 -10.67 -8.05
C ASP A 241 -13.03 -11.11 -7.10
N GLU A 242 -13.42 -11.41 -5.86
CA GLU A 242 -12.53 -11.89 -4.80
C GLU A 242 -12.84 -13.33 -4.40
N PRO A 243 -12.43 -14.33 -5.20
CA PRO A 243 -12.80 -15.73 -4.94
C PRO A 243 -12.25 -16.26 -3.61
N GLU A 244 -11.06 -15.83 -3.19
CA GLU A 244 -10.45 -16.27 -1.91
C GLU A 244 -11.23 -15.76 -0.70
N THR A 245 -11.63 -14.49 -0.72
CA THR A 245 -12.44 -13.86 0.33
C THR A 245 -13.80 -14.54 0.42
N LYS A 246 -14.43 -14.78 -0.73
CA LYS A 246 -15.71 -15.48 -0.79
C LYS A 246 -15.62 -16.91 -0.26
N GLN A 247 -14.59 -17.65 -0.63
CA GLN A 247 -14.35 -19.02 -0.14
C GLN A 247 -14.21 -19.06 1.39
N LEU A 248 -13.48 -18.11 1.98
CA LEU A 248 -13.36 -18.00 3.44
C LEU A 248 -14.72 -17.70 4.09
N GLY A 249 -15.48 -16.76 3.53
CA GLY A 249 -16.83 -16.42 3.99
C GLY A 249 -17.79 -17.62 3.95
N ASP A 250 -17.79 -18.35 2.84
CA ASP A 250 -18.63 -19.56 2.67
C ASP A 250 -18.25 -20.65 3.71
N MET A 251 -16.95 -20.89 3.93
CA MET A 251 -16.46 -21.87 4.92
C MET A 251 -16.91 -21.51 6.35
N ILE A 252 -16.84 -20.23 6.72
CA ILE A 252 -17.28 -19.77 8.05
C ILE A 252 -18.80 -19.85 8.17
N ARG A 253 -19.55 -19.54 7.11
CA ARG A 253 -21.00 -19.68 7.08
C ARG A 253 -21.45 -21.12 7.28
N ASP A 254 -20.78 -22.08 6.62
CA ASP A 254 -21.05 -23.51 6.79
C ASP A 254 -20.82 -23.96 8.23
N LEU A 255 -19.82 -23.40 8.92
CA LEU A 255 -19.62 -23.62 10.34
C LEU A 255 -20.81 -23.11 11.16
N CYS A 256 -21.33 -21.89 10.90
CA CYS A 256 -22.47 -21.34 11.61
C CYS A 256 -23.73 -22.21 11.45
N ILE A 257 -23.97 -22.70 10.22
CA ILE A 257 -25.07 -23.61 9.91
C ILE A 257 -24.94 -24.94 10.70
N SER A 258 -23.73 -25.51 10.74
CA SER A 258 -23.46 -26.77 11.50
C SER A 258 -23.63 -26.55 13.00
N LEU A 259 -23.13 -25.43 13.56
CA LEU A 259 -23.32 -25.09 14.98
C LEU A 259 -24.81 -24.99 15.37
N ALA A 260 -25.62 -24.37 14.52
CA ALA A 260 -27.05 -24.22 14.76
C ALA A 260 -27.78 -25.55 14.64
N ASN A 261 -27.63 -26.26 13.52
CA ASN A 261 -28.46 -27.42 13.17
C ASN A 261 -28.03 -28.70 13.91
N GLU A 262 -26.74 -28.91 14.11
CA GLU A 262 -26.25 -30.17 14.70
C GLU A 262 -26.01 -30.08 16.21
N ARG A 263 -25.73 -28.87 16.70
CA ARG A 263 -25.32 -28.65 18.09
C ARG A 263 -26.33 -27.82 18.90
N GLY A 264 -27.31 -27.16 18.27
CA GLY A 264 -28.18 -26.20 18.94
C GLY A 264 -27.43 -25.02 19.56
N ALA A 265 -26.23 -24.71 19.08
CA ALA A 265 -25.33 -23.72 19.65
C ALA A 265 -25.60 -22.32 19.05
N TYR A 266 -26.87 -21.88 19.07
CA TYR A 266 -27.37 -20.68 18.41
C TYR A 266 -26.60 -19.42 18.80
N ASN A 267 -26.24 -19.25 20.09
CA ASN A 267 -25.48 -18.09 20.56
C ASN A 267 -24.06 -18.04 19.98
N ALA A 268 -23.38 -19.19 19.85
CA ALA A 268 -22.06 -19.24 19.24
C ALA A 268 -22.13 -18.98 17.73
N ALA A 269 -23.12 -19.56 17.04
CA ALA A 269 -23.38 -19.31 15.63
C ALA A 269 -23.68 -17.82 15.37
N LEU A 270 -24.53 -17.19 16.19
CA LEU A 270 -24.90 -15.78 16.07
C LEU A 270 -23.70 -14.83 16.23
N ILE A 271 -22.80 -15.10 17.19
CA ILE A 271 -21.57 -14.31 17.37
C ILE A 271 -20.72 -14.33 16.09
N VAL A 272 -20.52 -15.51 15.52
CA VAL A 272 -19.70 -15.67 14.31
C VAL A 272 -20.40 -15.09 13.07
N SER A 273 -21.74 -15.30 12.94
CA SER A 273 -22.51 -14.76 11.79
C SER A 273 -22.53 -13.24 11.76
N ARG A 274 -22.55 -12.57 12.92
CA ARG A 274 -22.42 -11.10 12.98
C ARG A 274 -21.04 -10.64 12.53
N ALA A 275 -19.99 -11.28 13.01
CA ALA A 275 -18.62 -10.97 12.55
C ALA A 275 -18.43 -11.23 11.04
N LEU A 276 -19.09 -12.27 10.52
CA LEU A 276 -19.09 -12.58 9.10
C LEU A 276 -19.82 -11.50 8.27
N HIS A 277 -20.97 -11.04 8.74
CA HIS A 277 -21.73 -9.96 8.11
C HIS A 277 -20.92 -8.65 8.11
N ASP A 278 -20.27 -8.32 9.23
CA ASP A 278 -19.48 -7.09 9.36
C ASP A 278 -18.25 -7.12 8.44
N ALA A 279 -17.58 -8.28 8.31
CA ALA A 279 -16.36 -8.42 7.51
C ALA A 279 -16.60 -8.63 6.01
N PHE A 280 -17.67 -9.34 5.63
CA PHE A 280 -17.89 -9.79 4.25
C PHE A 280 -19.23 -9.29 3.66
N GLY A 281 -20.00 -8.51 4.41
CA GLY A 281 -21.27 -7.96 3.95
C GLY A 281 -21.15 -6.94 2.81
N GLU A 282 -19.95 -6.49 2.50
CA GLU A 282 -19.66 -5.61 1.35
C GLU A 282 -19.56 -6.40 0.03
N LEU A 283 -19.30 -7.70 0.10
CA LEU A 283 -19.22 -8.55 -1.10
C LEU A 283 -20.59 -8.70 -1.77
N ALA A 284 -20.59 -8.58 -3.10
CA ALA A 284 -21.81 -8.65 -3.91
C ALA A 284 -22.59 -9.95 -3.64
N GLY A 285 -23.86 -9.80 -3.22
CA GLY A 285 -24.78 -10.90 -2.96
C GLY A 285 -24.60 -11.62 -1.61
N MET A 286 -23.62 -11.24 -0.78
CA MET A 286 -23.40 -11.85 0.54
C MET A 286 -24.17 -11.13 1.66
N ARG A 287 -24.34 -9.82 1.58
CA ARG A 287 -25.03 -9.01 2.60
C ARG A 287 -26.39 -9.55 2.99
N ASP A 288 -27.27 -9.74 1.99
CA ASP A 288 -28.64 -10.20 2.23
C ASP A 288 -28.70 -11.64 2.78
N VAL A 289 -27.74 -12.47 2.37
CA VAL A 289 -27.61 -13.85 2.85
C VAL A 289 -27.24 -13.86 4.33
N PHE A 290 -26.20 -13.10 4.71
CA PHE A 290 -25.75 -13.04 6.11
C PHE A 290 -26.78 -12.35 7.02
N ALA A 291 -27.43 -11.28 6.55
CA ALA A 291 -28.52 -10.64 7.31
C ALA A 291 -29.66 -11.63 7.61
N LYS A 292 -30.10 -12.39 6.61
CA LYS A 292 -31.13 -13.41 6.80
C LYS A 292 -30.69 -14.54 7.74
N ASP A 293 -29.43 -14.97 7.66
CA ASP A 293 -28.89 -15.99 8.57
C ASP A 293 -28.88 -15.46 10.02
N ILE A 294 -28.54 -14.18 10.25
CA ILE A 294 -28.58 -13.54 11.56
C ILE A 294 -30.03 -13.51 12.11
N ASP A 295 -31.01 -13.01 11.34
CA ASP A 295 -32.41 -12.95 11.74
C ASP A 295 -32.89 -14.33 12.17
N THR A 296 -32.64 -15.37 11.38
CA THR A 296 -33.00 -16.75 11.69
C THR A 296 -32.34 -17.25 12.98
N LEU A 297 -31.08 -16.96 13.19
CA LEU A 297 -30.35 -17.38 14.40
C LEU A 297 -30.81 -16.64 15.65
N GLU A 298 -31.24 -15.37 15.54
CA GLU A 298 -31.82 -14.61 16.65
C GLU A 298 -33.17 -15.23 17.09
N GLU A 299 -34.05 -15.59 16.15
CA GLU A 299 -35.30 -16.26 16.43
C GLU A 299 -35.07 -17.60 17.14
N LEU A 300 -34.20 -18.46 16.62
CA LEU A 300 -33.86 -19.76 17.21
C LEU A 300 -33.21 -19.65 18.61
N ALA A 301 -32.35 -18.64 18.80
CA ALA A 301 -31.73 -18.41 20.10
C ALA A 301 -32.74 -17.96 21.16
N GLU A 302 -33.75 -17.16 20.79
CA GLU A 302 -34.83 -16.72 21.70
C GLU A 302 -35.80 -17.87 22.02
N GLU A 303 -36.18 -18.66 21.02
CA GLU A 303 -37.00 -19.86 21.24
C GLU A 303 -36.31 -20.82 22.23
N ALA A 304 -35.05 -21.14 22.00
CA ALA A 304 -34.29 -22.02 22.90
C ALA A 304 -34.13 -21.45 24.32
N ARG A 305 -34.10 -20.12 24.47
CA ARG A 305 -34.09 -19.48 25.79
C ARG A 305 -35.41 -19.61 26.51
N LEU A 306 -36.53 -19.47 25.79
CA LEU A 306 -37.88 -19.62 26.35
C LEU A 306 -38.20 -21.06 26.77
N GLU A 307 -37.67 -22.05 26.05
CA GLU A 307 -37.85 -23.47 26.39
C GLU A 307 -37.05 -23.89 27.65
N GLN A 308 -36.00 -23.15 28.02
CA GLN A 308 -35.19 -23.44 29.21
C GLN A 308 -35.65 -22.69 30.47
N ALA A 309 -36.58 -21.75 30.35
CA ALA A 309 -37.09 -20.91 31.44
C ALA A 309 -38.35 -21.50 32.08
#